data_4680228d4da414454933ecb537e0859e
#
_entry.id   4680228d4da414454933ecb537e0859e
#
_cell.length_a   1.000
_cell.length_b   1.000
_cell.length_c   1.000
_cell.angle_alpha   90.00
_cell.angle_beta   90.00
_cell.angle_gamma   90.00
#
_symmetry.space_group_name_H-M   'P 1'
#
loop_
_entity.id
_entity.type
_entity.pdbx_description
1 polymer ?
#
loop_
_entity_poly.entity_id
_entity_poly.type
_entity_poly.pdbx_seq_one_letter_code
_entity_poly.pdbx_strand_id
1 'polypeptide(L)'
;MDLSKLGRTEQVLAGAGLLLFIASFFPWFSYSIGLGDIGSVSGSENAWSDPSGFNDWFPILLLFVYAIVLALPAFGVAVNAPQLASPVNRAFIGLVLSALAVLLFAIQGLTYPSIPAGYGGSAGPGWGYYVGLVLALAAGAQSYLGFTQQGGSLADVGAALKARTQTAQGPENQAPYGQGQQPQQPYQQPTFGQAPQEPQQPYGEPGQQGEQQPPAAPPYGS
;
A
#
# COMPACT_ATOMS: atom_id res chain seq x y z
N MET A 1 -13.16 2.85 -20.94
CA MET A 1 -12.82 2.86 -19.51
C MET A 1 -13.92 2.14 -18.77
N ASP A 2 -13.61 1.10 -18.04
CA ASP A 2 -14.60 0.27 -17.33
C ASP A 2 -14.30 0.29 -15.84
N LEU A 3 -14.98 1.18 -15.11
CA LEU A 3 -14.80 1.36 -13.67
C LEU A 3 -15.33 0.17 -12.85
N SER A 4 -16.15 -0.72 -13.44
CA SER A 4 -16.66 -1.90 -12.74
C SER A 4 -15.56 -2.91 -12.40
N LYS A 5 -14.41 -2.82 -13.06
CA LYS A 5 -13.22 -3.63 -12.79
C LYS A 5 -12.45 -3.21 -11.53
N LEU A 6 -12.78 -2.04 -10.98
CA LEU A 6 -12.16 -1.53 -9.75
C LEU A 6 -13.09 -1.78 -8.58
N GLY A 7 -12.55 -2.28 -7.48
CA GLY A 7 -13.25 -2.31 -6.20
C GLY A 7 -13.57 -0.88 -5.72
N ARG A 8 -14.62 -0.72 -4.90
CA ARG A 8 -15.04 0.59 -4.37
C ARG A 8 -13.88 1.35 -3.70
N THR A 9 -13.08 0.66 -2.91
CA THR A 9 -11.90 1.25 -2.26
C THR A 9 -10.89 1.76 -3.28
N GLU A 10 -10.62 0.98 -4.34
CA GLU A 10 -9.69 1.37 -5.41
C GLU A 10 -10.20 2.58 -6.19
N GLN A 11 -11.52 2.66 -6.46
CA GLN A 11 -12.13 3.83 -7.11
C GLN A 11 -11.94 5.11 -6.29
N VAL A 12 -12.18 5.03 -4.98
CA VAL A 12 -12.02 6.19 -4.07
C VAL A 12 -10.55 6.60 -3.98
N LEU A 13 -9.63 5.64 -3.86
CA LEU A 13 -8.19 5.93 -3.81
C LEU A 13 -7.66 6.53 -5.11
N ALA A 14 -8.09 5.99 -6.25
CA ALA A 14 -7.71 6.54 -7.56
C ALA A 14 -8.26 7.97 -7.73
N GLY A 15 -9.52 8.20 -7.34
CA GLY A 15 -10.14 9.52 -7.35
C GLY A 15 -9.44 10.52 -6.41
N ALA A 16 -9.15 10.12 -5.19
CA ALA A 16 -8.46 10.96 -4.21
C ALA A 16 -7.06 11.35 -4.67
N GLY A 17 -6.28 10.41 -5.22
CA GLY A 17 -4.94 10.71 -5.75
C GLY A 17 -4.98 11.66 -6.95
N LEU A 18 -5.95 11.49 -7.86
CA LEU A 18 -6.15 12.42 -8.98
C LEU A 18 -6.56 13.81 -8.50
N LEU A 19 -7.52 13.90 -7.57
CA LEU A 19 -7.96 15.18 -7.01
C LEU A 19 -6.84 15.87 -6.24
N LEU A 20 -6.01 15.12 -5.52
CA LEU A 20 -4.83 15.65 -4.83
C LEU A 20 -3.82 16.24 -5.83
N PHE A 21 -3.58 15.55 -6.94
CA PHE A 21 -2.73 16.07 -8.01
C PHE A 21 -3.29 17.35 -8.62
N ILE A 22 -4.61 17.43 -8.86
CA ILE A 22 -5.24 18.67 -9.33
C ILE A 22 -5.13 19.76 -8.27
N ALA A 23 -5.37 19.46 -7.01
CA ALA A 23 -5.28 20.39 -5.90
C ALA A 23 -3.87 20.95 -5.70
N SER A 24 -2.83 20.23 -6.16
CA SER A 24 -1.44 20.67 -6.06
C SER A 24 -1.10 21.94 -6.86
N PHE A 25 -1.91 22.29 -7.84
CA PHE A 25 -1.74 23.51 -8.64
C PHE A 25 -2.42 24.73 -8.04
N PHE A 26 -3.19 24.56 -6.96
CA PHE A 26 -3.77 25.67 -6.23
C PHE A 26 -2.79 26.26 -5.21
N PRO A 27 -3.12 27.37 -4.53
CA PRO A 27 -2.27 27.97 -3.51
C PRO A 27 -2.02 27.01 -2.32
N TRP A 28 -0.79 26.52 -2.21
CA TRP A 28 -0.33 25.67 -1.09
C TRP A 28 0.38 26.49 -0.02
N PHE A 29 1.03 27.57 -0.42
CA PHE A 29 1.63 28.54 0.45
C PHE A 29 1.10 29.92 0.10
N SER A 30 0.85 30.77 1.08
CA SER A 30 0.43 32.14 0.88
C SER A 30 1.16 33.06 1.85
N TYR A 31 1.45 34.25 1.38
CA TYR A 31 2.12 35.26 2.20
C TYR A 31 1.55 36.65 1.94
N SER A 32 1.67 37.51 2.96
CA SER A 32 1.38 38.94 2.87
C SER A 32 2.44 39.68 3.67
N ILE A 33 3.12 40.62 3.07
CA ILE A 33 4.18 41.39 3.69
C ILE A 33 3.76 42.89 3.70
N GLY A 34 3.70 43.48 4.87
CA GLY A 34 3.45 44.90 5.04
C GLY A 34 4.71 45.70 4.76
N LEU A 35 4.60 46.73 3.94
CA LEU A 35 5.70 47.63 3.59
C LEU A 35 5.56 49.00 4.32
N GLY A 36 4.93 49.00 5.49
CA GLY A 36 4.64 50.23 6.24
C GLY A 36 3.68 51.14 5.47
N ASP A 37 4.02 52.44 5.39
CA ASP A 37 3.18 53.42 4.71
C ASP A 37 3.09 53.25 3.19
N ILE A 38 3.91 52.35 2.60
CA ILE A 38 3.94 52.12 1.15
C ILE A 38 2.90 51.08 0.71
N GLY A 39 2.26 50.40 1.66
CA GLY A 39 1.24 49.39 1.36
C GLY A 39 1.61 47.97 1.76
N SER A 40 1.07 46.95 1.04
CA SER A 40 1.39 45.55 1.27
C SER A 40 1.58 44.80 -0.05
N VAL A 41 2.42 43.76 -0.03
CA VAL A 41 2.59 42.78 -1.12
C VAL A 41 2.12 41.44 -0.64
N SER A 42 1.27 40.79 -1.43
CA SER A 42 0.80 39.45 -1.15
C SER A 42 1.03 38.54 -2.36
N GLY A 43 1.27 37.27 -2.10
CA GLY A 43 1.45 36.27 -3.14
C GLY A 43 1.05 34.87 -2.64
N SER A 44 1.00 33.95 -3.56
CA SER A 44 0.77 32.54 -3.26
C SER A 44 1.56 31.65 -4.21
N GLU A 45 1.98 30.52 -3.72
CA GLU A 45 2.75 29.51 -4.43
C GLU A 45 2.00 28.17 -4.40
N ASN A 46 2.16 27.38 -5.45
CA ASN A 46 1.59 26.04 -5.53
C ASN A 46 2.55 24.99 -4.90
N ALA A 47 2.15 23.71 -4.85
CA ALA A 47 2.95 22.65 -4.25
C ALA A 47 4.29 22.36 -4.98
N TRP A 48 4.48 22.88 -6.18
CA TRP A 48 5.63 22.60 -7.05
C TRP A 48 6.67 23.73 -7.04
N SER A 49 6.38 24.85 -6.43
CA SER A 49 7.27 26.01 -6.36
C SER A 49 7.96 26.13 -5.01
N ASP A 50 9.10 26.82 -4.98
CA ASP A 50 9.69 27.27 -3.72
C ASP A 50 8.76 28.31 -3.07
N PRO A 51 8.53 28.23 -1.78
CA PRO A 51 9.20 27.46 -0.71
C PRO A 51 8.50 26.13 -0.33
N SER A 52 7.66 25.58 -1.19
CA SER A 52 6.88 24.36 -0.87
C SER A 52 7.73 23.13 -0.49
N GLY A 53 8.92 23.00 -1.06
CA GLY A 53 9.86 21.96 -0.67
C GLY A 53 9.41 20.52 -0.95
N PHE A 54 10.30 19.58 -0.64
CA PHE A 54 10.10 18.15 -0.88
C PHE A 54 8.85 17.56 -0.19
N ASN A 55 8.53 18.06 1.00
CA ASN A 55 7.42 17.54 1.81
C ASN A 55 6.03 17.82 1.22
N ASP A 56 5.90 18.76 0.29
CA ASP A 56 4.64 19.05 -0.40
C ASP A 56 4.50 18.22 -1.68
N TRP A 57 5.42 18.34 -2.62
CA TRP A 57 5.27 17.71 -3.93
C TRP A 57 5.48 16.18 -3.93
N PHE A 58 6.38 15.67 -3.08
CA PHE A 58 6.71 14.25 -3.07
C PHE A 58 5.53 13.36 -2.68
N PRO A 59 4.80 13.61 -1.57
CA PRO A 59 3.64 12.81 -1.20
C PRO A 59 2.51 12.91 -2.23
N ILE A 60 2.36 14.07 -2.90
CA ILE A 60 1.39 14.25 -3.97
C ILE A 60 1.74 13.32 -5.14
N LEU A 61 2.99 13.36 -5.60
CA LEU A 61 3.45 12.51 -6.70
C LEU A 61 3.31 11.03 -6.35
N LEU A 62 3.66 10.65 -5.13
CA LEU A 62 3.57 9.27 -4.66
C LEU A 62 2.13 8.75 -4.70
N LEU A 63 1.18 9.50 -4.16
CA LEU A 63 -0.24 9.13 -4.15
C LEU A 63 -0.84 9.18 -5.56
N PHE A 64 -0.40 10.11 -6.41
CA PHE A 64 -0.84 10.19 -7.80
C PHE A 64 -0.36 8.98 -8.63
N VAL A 65 0.92 8.61 -8.52
CA VAL A 65 1.45 7.41 -9.19
C VAL A 65 0.72 6.16 -8.70
N TYR A 66 0.47 6.06 -7.40
CA TYR A 66 -0.31 4.96 -6.85
C TYR A 66 -1.75 4.93 -7.41
N ALA A 67 -2.41 6.07 -7.50
CA ALA A 67 -3.73 6.20 -8.11
C ALA A 67 -3.75 5.75 -9.58
N ILE A 68 -2.71 6.10 -10.37
CA ILE A 68 -2.56 5.61 -11.75
C ILE A 68 -2.45 4.09 -11.77
N VAL A 69 -1.59 3.50 -10.94
CA VAL A 69 -1.41 2.03 -10.88
C VAL A 69 -2.73 1.33 -10.54
N LEU A 70 -3.52 1.88 -9.60
CA LEU A 70 -4.84 1.34 -9.27
C LEU A 70 -5.84 1.48 -10.43
N ALA A 71 -5.75 2.53 -11.23
CA ALA A 71 -6.66 2.78 -12.34
C ALA A 71 -6.37 1.94 -13.60
N LEU A 72 -5.14 1.41 -13.77
CA LEU A 72 -4.73 0.66 -14.97
C LEU A 72 -5.69 -0.48 -15.39
N PRO A 73 -6.25 -1.29 -14.47
CA PRO A 73 -7.20 -2.33 -14.83
C PRO A 73 -8.48 -1.79 -15.51
N ALA A 74 -8.93 -0.58 -15.15
CA ALA A 74 -10.09 0.06 -15.79
C ALA A 74 -9.82 0.42 -17.25
N PHE A 75 -8.57 0.56 -17.66
CA PHE A 75 -8.14 0.78 -19.03
C PHE A 75 -7.79 -0.52 -19.78
N GLY A 76 -8.00 -1.69 -19.15
CA GLY A 76 -7.70 -2.99 -19.75
C GLY A 76 -6.22 -3.40 -19.66
N VAL A 77 -5.42 -2.65 -18.92
CA VAL A 77 -4.02 -3.00 -18.69
C VAL A 77 -3.95 -4.03 -17.56
N ALA A 78 -3.46 -5.23 -17.88
CA ALA A 78 -3.23 -6.25 -16.86
C ALA A 78 -2.05 -5.83 -15.98
N VAL A 79 -2.32 -5.48 -14.75
CA VAL A 79 -1.28 -5.24 -13.74
C VAL A 79 -0.97 -6.58 -13.09
N ASN A 80 0.11 -7.22 -13.52
CA ASN A 80 0.69 -8.37 -12.83
C ASN A 80 1.35 -7.88 -11.53
N ALA A 81 0.50 -7.45 -10.58
CA ALA A 81 1.01 -7.14 -9.26
C ALA A 81 1.56 -8.45 -8.66
N PRO A 82 2.80 -8.46 -8.15
CA PRO A 82 3.29 -9.61 -7.41
C PRO A 82 2.27 -9.92 -6.32
N GLN A 83 1.92 -11.20 -6.19
CA GLN A 83 1.06 -11.63 -5.08
C GLN A 83 1.81 -11.34 -3.80
N LEU A 84 1.48 -10.23 -3.17
CA LEU A 84 2.06 -9.84 -1.90
C LEU A 84 1.58 -10.84 -0.86
N ALA A 85 2.54 -11.38 -0.12
CA ALA A 85 2.21 -12.32 0.94
C ALA A 85 1.25 -11.67 1.94
N SER A 86 0.13 -12.36 2.25
CA SER A 86 -0.73 -11.95 3.36
C SER A 86 0.12 -11.68 4.62
N PRO A 87 -0.12 -10.60 5.37
CA PRO A 87 -1.27 -9.69 5.34
C PRO A 87 -1.11 -8.44 4.45
N VAL A 88 -0.03 -8.31 3.67
CA VAL A 88 0.23 -7.14 2.83
C VAL A 88 -0.62 -7.22 1.57
N ASN A 89 -1.59 -6.35 1.44
CA ASN A 89 -2.45 -6.21 0.27
C ASN A 89 -2.39 -4.77 -0.29
N ARG A 90 -3.09 -4.53 -1.41
CA ARG A 90 -3.14 -3.18 -2.02
C ARG A 90 -3.68 -2.13 -1.06
N ALA A 91 -4.71 -2.45 -0.27
CA ALA A 91 -5.26 -1.52 0.70
C ALA A 91 -4.25 -1.15 1.79
N PHE A 92 -3.43 -2.11 2.25
CA PHE A 92 -2.36 -1.84 3.20
C PHE A 92 -1.28 -0.91 2.61
N ILE A 93 -0.89 -1.11 1.35
CA ILE A 93 0.03 -0.20 0.67
C ILE A 93 -0.57 1.21 0.63
N GLY A 94 -1.83 1.36 0.23
CA GLY A 94 -2.52 2.64 0.23
C GLY A 94 -2.54 3.30 1.61
N LEU A 95 -2.74 2.51 2.67
CA LEU A 95 -2.71 3.00 4.06
C LEU A 95 -1.33 3.55 4.42
N VAL A 96 -0.26 2.83 4.12
CA VAL A 96 1.13 3.25 4.41
C VAL A 96 1.48 4.53 3.63
N LEU A 97 1.13 4.59 2.33
CA LEU A 97 1.40 5.76 1.50
C LEU A 97 0.62 6.99 1.98
N SER A 98 -0.65 6.82 2.34
CA SER A 98 -1.47 7.92 2.87
C SER A 98 -0.98 8.39 4.25
N ALA A 99 -0.58 7.47 5.13
CA ALA A 99 -0.01 7.82 6.43
C ALA A 99 1.30 8.60 6.27
N LEU A 100 2.17 8.17 5.34
CA LEU A 100 3.39 8.90 5.00
C LEU A 100 3.07 10.30 4.44
N ALA A 101 2.09 10.42 3.56
CA ALA A 101 1.68 11.70 3.01
C ALA A 101 1.17 12.66 4.08
N VAL A 102 0.30 12.17 4.98
CA VAL A 102 -0.21 12.98 6.11
C VAL A 102 0.94 13.43 7.01
N LEU A 103 1.90 12.53 7.30
CA LEU A 103 3.08 12.88 8.11
C LEU A 103 3.93 13.98 7.45
N LEU A 104 4.22 13.84 6.14
CA LEU A 104 5.02 14.83 5.43
C LEU A 104 4.29 16.18 5.33
N PHE A 105 2.99 16.19 5.07
CA PHE A 105 2.19 17.42 5.11
C PHE A 105 2.19 18.04 6.51
N ALA A 106 2.06 17.24 7.57
CA ALA A 106 2.12 17.78 8.93
C ALA A 106 3.49 18.41 9.23
N ILE A 107 4.59 17.77 8.84
CA ILE A 107 5.94 18.34 8.97
C ILE A 107 6.03 19.66 8.20
N GLN A 108 5.56 19.68 6.94
CA GLN A 108 5.58 20.88 6.12
C GLN A 108 4.77 22.02 6.74
N GLY A 109 3.56 21.72 7.21
CA GLY A 109 2.70 22.72 7.87
C GLY A 109 3.35 23.36 9.10
N LEU A 110 4.24 22.64 9.79
CA LEU A 110 5.00 23.12 10.93
C LEU A 110 6.28 23.86 10.55
N THR A 111 6.79 23.65 9.34
CA THR A 111 8.10 24.15 8.88
C THR A 111 8.00 25.26 7.81
N TYR A 112 6.78 25.69 7.46
CA TYR A 112 6.63 26.82 6.52
C TYR A 112 7.39 28.04 7.00
N PRO A 113 8.03 28.77 6.07
CA PRO A 113 8.77 29.97 6.43
C PRO A 113 7.89 31.01 7.12
N SER A 114 8.39 31.59 8.19
CA SER A 114 7.75 32.73 8.86
C SER A 114 8.35 34.03 8.36
N ILE A 115 7.55 35.10 8.35
CA ILE A 115 8.03 36.43 8.04
C ILE A 115 8.92 36.90 9.20
N PRO A 116 10.15 37.40 8.92
CA PRO A 116 11.04 37.89 9.97
C PRO A 116 10.39 39.03 10.80
N ALA A 117 10.70 39.05 12.10
CA ALA A 117 10.25 40.11 12.99
C ALA A 117 10.73 41.48 12.47
N GLY A 118 9.82 42.42 12.34
CA GLY A 118 10.11 43.77 11.80
C GLY A 118 9.43 44.03 10.44
N TYR A 119 9.04 43.00 9.72
CA TYR A 119 8.16 43.16 8.58
C TYR A 119 6.73 42.82 9.03
N GLY A 120 5.80 43.74 8.92
CA GLY A 120 4.38 43.45 9.17
C GLY A 120 3.89 42.43 8.14
N GLY A 121 3.14 41.42 8.57
CA GLY A 121 2.59 40.46 7.62
C GLY A 121 2.35 39.06 8.17
N SER A 122 1.91 38.15 7.30
CA SER A 122 1.66 36.76 7.62
C SER A 122 2.13 35.86 6.47
N ALA A 123 2.62 34.66 6.81
CA ALA A 123 2.92 33.60 5.85
C ALA A 123 2.52 32.25 6.43
N GLY A 124 2.08 31.35 5.60
CA GLY A 124 1.67 30.02 6.04
C GLY A 124 0.95 29.20 4.98
N PRO A 125 0.36 28.06 5.40
CA PRO A 125 -0.35 27.19 4.48
C PRO A 125 -1.49 27.90 3.77
N GLY A 126 -1.54 27.75 2.45
CA GLY A 126 -2.66 28.16 1.63
C GLY A 126 -3.82 27.15 1.67
N TRP A 127 -4.95 27.47 1.06
CA TRP A 127 -6.12 26.59 1.09
C TRP A 127 -5.90 25.26 0.36
N GLY A 128 -5.07 25.22 -0.69
CA GLY A 128 -4.70 24.00 -1.41
C GLY A 128 -4.05 22.95 -0.49
N TYR A 129 -3.21 23.38 0.44
CA TYR A 129 -2.61 22.53 1.45
C TYR A 129 -3.68 21.83 2.32
N TYR A 130 -4.68 22.56 2.82
CA TYR A 130 -5.73 21.98 3.64
C TYR A 130 -6.60 20.98 2.86
N VAL A 131 -6.91 21.29 1.59
CA VAL A 131 -7.61 20.34 0.69
C VAL A 131 -6.76 19.09 0.49
N GLY A 132 -5.46 19.23 0.25
CA GLY A 132 -4.53 18.12 0.10
C GLY A 132 -4.47 17.24 1.36
N LEU A 133 -4.39 17.84 2.53
CA LEU A 133 -4.39 17.13 3.80
C LEU A 133 -5.70 16.33 4.01
N VAL A 134 -6.85 16.93 3.72
CA VAL A 134 -8.15 16.25 3.82
C VAL A 134 -8.23 15.06 2.84
N LEU A 135 -7.75 15.23 1.61
CA LEU A 135 -7.72 14.15 0.62
C LEU A 135 -6.79 13.01 1.04
N ALA A 136 -5.61 13.32 1.60
CA ALA A 136 -4.69 12.31 2.11
C ALA A 136 -5.28 11.55 3.31
N LEU A 137 -5.97 12.24 4.23
CA LEU A 137 -6.69 11.62 5.34
C LEU A 137 -7.84 10.73 4.86
N ALA A 138 -8.64 11.20 3.89
CA ALA A 138 -9.72 10.43 3.30
C ALA A 138 -9.19 9.16 2.60
N ALA A 139 -8.08 9.26 1.85
CA ALA A 139 -7.41 8.12 1.24
C ALA A 139 -6.92 7.11 2.30
N GLY A 140 -6.33 7.60 3.39
CA GLY A 140 -5.90 6.78 4.51
C GLY A 140 -7.06 6.04 5.18
N ALA A 141 -8.16 6.73 5.47
CA ALA A 141 -9.36 6.15 6.06
C ALA A 141 -9.97 5.05 5.16
N GLN A 142 -10.09 5.30 3.84
CA GLN A 142 -10.59 4.31 2.90
C GLN A 142 -9.66 3.11 2.76
N SER A 143 -8.35 3.35 2.77
CA SER A 143 -7.35 2.28 2.77
C SER A 143 -7.44 1.41 4.03
N TYR A 144 -7.62 2.03 5.20
CA TYR A 144 -7.80 1.30 6.44
C TYR A 144 -9.08 0.45 6.44
N LEU A 145 -10.21 1.02 6.00
CA LEU A 145 -11.45 0.27 5.86
C LEU A 145 -11.31 -0.89 4.87
N GLY A 146 -10.70 -0.66 3.72
CA GLY A 146 -10.45 -1.72 2.74
C GLY A 146 -9.52 -2.82 3.27
N PHE A 147 -8.53 -2.46 4.07
CA PHE A 147 -7.61 -3.39 4.71
C PHE A 147 -8.31 -4.27 5.75
N THR A 148 -9.11 -3.70 6.63
CA THR A 148 -9.85 -4.42 7.67
C THR A 148 -10.96 -5.31 7.08
N GLN A 149 -11.66 -4.85 6.03
CA GLN A 149 -12.68 -5.64 5.32
C GLN A 149 -12.10 -6.89 4.64
N GLN A 150 -10.82 -6.88 4.28
CA GLN A 150 -10.10 -8.02 3.73
C GLN A 150 -9.49 -8.92 4.82
N GLY A 151 -9.89 -8.73 6.08
CA GLY A 151 -9.39 -9.49 7.22
C GLY A 151 -7.99 -9.08 7.69
N GLY A 152 -7.46 -7.96 7.22
CA GLY A 152 -6.17 -7.44 7.65
C GLY A 152 -6.22 -6.89 9.07
N SER A 153 -5.17 -7.15 9.85
CA SER A 153 -4.96 -6.59 11.18
C SER A 153 -3.56 -5.98 11.27
N LEU A 154 -3.45 -4.80 11.87
CA LEU A 154 -2.15 -4.17 12.12
C LEU A 154 -1.28 -5.01 13.07
N ALA A 155 -1.91 -5.78 13.96
CA ALA A 155 -1.22 -6.71 14.85
C ALA A 155 -0.54 -7.84 14.07
N ASP A 156 -1.22 -8.40 13.04
CA ASP A 156 -0.67 -9.45 12.17
C ASP A 156 0.50 -8.94 11.32
N VAL A 157 0.41 -7.69 10.84
CA VAL A 157 1.52 -7.04 10.14
C VAL A 157 2.73 -6.89 11.07
N GLY A 158 2.51 -6.42 12.30
CA GLY A 158 3.55 -6.30 13.31
C GLY A 158 4.19 -7.64 13.65
N ALA A 159 3.40 -8.70 13.82
CA ALA A 159 3.88 -10.05 14.06
C ALA A 159 4.71 -10.60 12.88
N ALA A 160 4.24 -10.40 11.65
CA ALA A 160 4.94 -10.82 10.44
C ALA A 160 6.27 -10.09 10.24
N LEU A 161 6.33 -8.79 10.53
CA LEU A 161 7.59 -8.02 10.50
C LEU A 161 8.57 -8.52 11.57
N LYS A 162 8.09 -8.75 12.79
CA LYS A 162 8.92 -9.28 13.89
C LYS A 162 9.47 -10.66 13.58
N ALA A 163 8.66 -11.54 12.99
CA ALA A 163 9.12 -12.86 12.58
C ALA A 163 10.23 -12.78 11.50
N ARG A 164 10.11 -11.87 10.53
CA ARG A 164 11.14 -11.67 9.50
C ARG A 164 12.44 -11.14 10.06
N THR A 165 12.39 -10.18 11.00
CA THR A 165 13.60 -9.66 11.63
C THR A 165 14.32 -10.71 12.50
N GLN A 166 13.57 -11.61 13.14
CA GLN A 166 14.14 -12.72 13.89
C GLN A 166 14.80 -13.79 12.99
N THR A 167 14.22 -14.04 11.82
CA THR A 167 14.80 -14.96 10.83
C THR A 167 16.04 -14.39 10.16
N ALA A 168 16.11 -13.06 9.99
CA ALA A 168 17.27 -12.38 9.41
C ALA A 168 18.45 -12.31 10.41
N GLN A 169 18.20 -12.40 11.71
CA GLN A 169 19.20 -12.65 12.73
C GLN A 169 19.43 -14.17 12.83
N GLY A 170 20.05 -14.75 11.80
CA GLY A 170 20.35 -16.17 11.74
C GLY A 170 21.12 -16.65 12.96
N PRO A 171 21.26 -17.98 13.14
CA PRO A 171 21.84 -18.61 14.34
C PRO A 171 23.36 -18.38 14.49
N GLU A 172 23.87 -17.24 14.03
CA GLU A 172 25.31 -16.95 13.99
C GLU A 172 25.91 -16.59 15.36
N ASN A 173 25.12 -16.53 16.43
CA ASN A 173 25.61 -16.22 17.78
C ASN A 173 25.21 -17.19 18.88
N GLN A 174 24.86 -18.43 18.55
CA GLN A 174 24.87 -19.50 19.55
C GLN A 174 25.97 -20.50 19.19
N ALA A 175 27.21 -20.07 19.33
CA ALA A 175 28.28 -21.01 19.55
C ALA A 175 28.10 -21.57 20.99
N PRO A 176 27.77 -22.85 21.18
CA PRO A 176 27.79 -23.43 22.51
C PRO A 176 29.24 -23.69 22.88
N TYR A 177 29.85 -22.75 23.59
CA TYR A 177 30.96 -23.13 24.44
C TYR A 177 30.38 -23.98 25.57
N GLY A 178 30.64 -25.26 25.56
CA GLY A 178 30.33 -26.06 26.72
C GLY A 178 30.01 -27.52 26.41
N GLN A 179 31.07 -28.30 26.45
CA GLN A 179 31.12 -29.67 26.98
C GLN A 179 30.37 -30.77 26.24
N GLY A 180 31.26 -31.61 25.70
CA GLY A 180 31.08 -32.96 25.27
C GLY A 180 30.14 -33.83 26.11
N GLN A 181 29.31 -34.47 25.37
CA GLN A 181 28.99 -35.90 25.51
C GLN A 181 28.24 -36.27 24.23
N GLN A 182 28.95 -36.87 23.28
CA GLN A 182 28.35 -37.62 22.19
C GLN A 182 27.69 -38.87 22.80
N PRO A 183 26.39 -39.06 22.64
CA PRO A 183 25.82 -40.41 22.70
C PRO A 183 26.23 -41.15 21.43
N GLN A 184 27.05 -42.16 21.58
CA GLN A 184 27.35 -43.16 20.53
C GLN A 184 26.03 -43.70 19.96
N GLN A 185 25.77 -43.41 18.72
CA GLN A 185 24.74 -44.14 17.96
C GLN A 185 25.28 -45.54 17.66
N PRO A 186 24.50 -46.60 17.92
CA PRO A 186 24.88 -47.96 17.54
C PRO A 186 24.97 -48.05 16.02
N TYR A 187 26.11 -48.52 15.53
CA TYR A 187 26.30 -48.92 14.15
C TYR A 187 25.24 -49.93 13.74
N GLN A 188 24.25 -49.54 12.93
CA GLN A 188 23.40 -50.48 12.21
C GLN A 188 24.17 -51.01 11.01
N GLN A 189 24.44 -52.29 11.02
CA GLN A 189 25.04 -53.03 9.90
C GLN A 189 24.15 -52.92 8.64
N PRO A 190 24.71 -52.77 7.45
CA PRO A 190 23.95 -52.83 6.22
C PRO A 190 23.51 -54.28 5.97
N THR A 191 22.22 -54.52 6.00
CA THR A 191 21.62 -55.81 5.58
C THR A 191 21.59 -55.80 4.06
N PHE A 192 22.48 -56.59 3.45
CA PHE A 192 22.43 -56.96 2.06
C PHE A 192 21.26 -57.90 1.81
N GLY A 193 20.42 -57.55 0.82
CA GLY A 193 19.56 -58.48 0.14
C GLY A 193 18.07 -58.43 0.47
N GLN A 194 17.36 -57.51 -0.16
CA GLN A 194 15.97 -57.77 -0.58
C GLN A 194 15.77 -57.08 -1.94
N ALA A 195 15.35 -57.88 -2.91
CA ALA A 195 15.03 -57.45 -4.27
C ALA A 195 13.83 -56.47 -4.29
N PRO A 196 13.75 -55.58 -5.29
CA PRO A 196 12.62 -54.66 -5.41
C PRO A 196 11.34 -55.43 -5.71
N GLN A 197 10.34 -55.28 -4.86
CA GLN A 197 8.97 -55.70 -5.17
C GLN A 197 8.36 -54.68 -6.13
N GLU A 198 7.90 -55.17 -7.28
CA GLU A 198 7.08 -54.43 -8.24
C GLU A 198 5.82 -53.86 -7.58
N PRO A 199 5.45 -52.63 -7.88
CA PRO A 199 4.20 -52.03 -7.42
C PRO A 199 3.02 -52.72 -8.13
N GLN A 200 2.19 -53.44 -7.39
CA GLN A 200 0.90 -53.94 -7.86
C GLN A 200 -0.02 -52.75 -8.12
N GLN A 201 -0.46 -52.59 -9.35
CA GLN A 201 -1.52 -51.64 -9.74
C GLN A 201 -2.86 -52.15 -9.14
N PRO A 202 -3.64 -51.25 -8.47
CA PRO A 202 -5.02 -51.58 -8.14
C PRO A 202 -5.89 -51.52 -9.40
N TYR A 203 -6.51 -52.61 -9.75
CA TYR A 203 -7.63 -52.66 -10.69
C TYR A 203 -8.76 -51.79 -10.15
N GLY A 204 -8.99 -50.63 -10.79
CA GLY A 204 -10.14 -49.76 -10.51
C GLY A 204 -11.32 -50.19 -11.40
N GLU A 205 -12.45 -50.45 -10.79
CA GLU A 205 -13.75 -50.74 -11.41
C GLU A 205 -14.21 -49.59 -12.33
N PRO A 206 -14.91 -49.90 -13.45
CA PRO A 206 -15.57 -48.90 -14.29
C PRO A 206 -16.90 -48.49 -13.67
N GLY A 207 -16.91 -47.29 -13.01
CA GLY A 207 -18.09 -46.69 -12.40
C GLY A 207 -18.76 -45.65 -13.31
N GLN A 208 -19.88 -46.00 -13.84
CA GLN A 208 -21.07 -45.20 -14.18
C GLN A 208 -20.90 -43.84 -14.83
N GLN A 209 -21.14 -43.81 -16.13
CA GLN A 209 -21.52 -42.64 -16.92
C GLN A 209 -22.84 -42.05 -16.36
N GLY A 210 -22.73 -40.88 -15.72
CA GLY A 210 -23.86 -40.01 -15.42
C GLY A 210 -24.34 -39.33 -16.69
N GLU A 211 -25.56 -39.64 -17.12
CA GLU A 211 -26.28 -38.97 -18.19
C GLU A 211 -26.37 -37.47 -17.91
N GLN A 212 -25.75 -36.71 -18.78
CA GLN A 212 -25.96 -35.26 -18.82
C GLN A 212 -27.30 -34.99 -19.52
N GLN A 213 -28.31 -34.52 -18.76
CA GLN A 213 -29.55 -33.96 -19.30
C GLN A 213 -29.26 -32.71 -20.13
N PRO A 214 -29.82 -32.60 -21.35
CA PRO A 214 -29.69 -31.39 -22.15
C PRO A 214 -30.48 -30.22 -21.53
N PRO A 215 -29.97 -28.97 -21.63
CA PRO A 215 -30.68 -27.79 -21.12
C PRO A 215 -32.00 -27.56 -21.82
N ALA A 216 -33.03 -27.25 -21.04
CA ALA A 216 -34.37 -26.90 -21.49
C ALA A 216 -34.36 -25.64 -22.34
N ALA A 217 -35.06 -25.68 -23.46
CA ALA A 217 -35.27 -24.54 -24.37
C ALA A 217 -36.12 -23.44 -23.71
N PRO A 218 -35.86 -22.15 -24.01
CA PRO A 218 -36.65 -21.03 -23.47
C PRO A 218 -38.05 -21.02 -24.10
N PRO A 219 -39.09 -20.62 -23.35
CA PRO A 219 -40.45 -20.51 -23.87
C PRO A 219 -40.57 -19.29 -24.78
N TYR A 220 -41.01 -19.51 -26.01
CA TYR A 220 -41.54 -18.47 -26.87
C TYR A 220 -42.88 -18.00 -26.27
N GLY A 221 -42.94 -16.77 -25.82
CA GLY A 221 -44.14 -16.09 -25.36
C GLY A 221 -44.57 -15.02 -26.32
N SER A 222 -45.76 -15.16 -26.76
CA SER A 222 -46.59 -14.24 -27.60
C SER A 222 -46.67 -12.82 -27.04
#